data_1cf12a4f9b2287c2b30c6819509a7ac7
#
_entry.id   1cf12a4f9b2287c2b30c6819509a7ac7
#
_cell.length_a   1.000
_cell.length_b   1.000
_cell.length_c   1.000
_cell.angle_alpha   90.00
_cell.angle_beta   90.00
_cell.angle_gamma   90.00
#
_symmetry.space_group_name_H-M   'P 1'
#
loop_
_entity.id
_entity.type
_entity.pdbx_description
1 polymer ?
#
loop_
_entity_poly.entity_id
_entity_poly.type
_entity_poly.pdbx_seq_one_letter_code
_entity_poly.pdbx_strand_id
1 'polypeptide(L)'
;MVTMMVCIPGRREAESFGKLSRELFAYLSEEEFKLHCFFTLQETWKFLETGALLDMACIGVTGQEEIKLLRQIRKQYAKVQLLLVADASVSPMEYLTPDVRAASLLLHPYEAKQKERVVRGFLKSCLEEHAQDGGSGNDKDVLVLENREGRTVIPYRQIYYIEVRERRIFIRIQNKEYSRYDSMEHMLGQLPDIFVRCHRSFAFNMQHLERVRLSENTVYLEHGMAVPLSRSYKSAVKECMHGRYAAGRHDAGMPG
;
A
#
# COMPACT_ATOMS: atom_id res chain seq x y z
N MET A 1 -5.58 -9.21 4.76
CA MET A 1 -5.60 -9.66 3.32
C MET A 1 -4.38 -9.12 2.61
N VAL A 2 -3.59 -9.97 2.00
CA VAL A 2 -2.37 -9.64 1.26
C VAL A 2 -2.57 -9.92 -0.22
N THR A 3 -2.20 -8.98 -1.08
CA THR A 3 -2.36 -9.11 -2.55
C THR A 3 -1.00 -9.21 -3.23
N MET A 4 -0.81 -10.26 -4.01
CA MET A 4 0.40 -10.49 -4.78
C MET A 4 0.08 -10.57 -6.27
N MET A 5 0.96 -10.00 -7.08
CA MET A 5 0.96 -10.13 -8.54
C MET A 5 2.17 -10.93 -8.99
N VAL A 6 1.97 -11.84 -9.94
CA VAL A 6 3.03 -12.54 -10.65
C VAL A 6 2.90 -12.21 -12.14
N CYS A 7 3.93 -11.62 -12.71
CA CYS A 7 4.05 -11.37 -14.15
C CYS A 7 5.40 -11.87 -14.63
N ILE A 8 5.43 -13.08 -15.19
CA ILE A 8 6.64 -13.71 -15.71
C ILE A 8 6.34 -14.19 -17.14
N PRO A 9 7.19 -13.88 -18.11
CA PRO A 9 7.06 -14.42 -19.46
C PRO A 9 7.04 -15.95 -19.47
N GLY A 10 6.02 -16.51 -20.10
CA GLY A 10 5.85 -17.97 -20.15
C GLY A 10 4.85 -18.50 -19.10
N ARG A 11 3.71 -18.95 -19.61
CA ARG A 11 2.57 -19.41 -18.80
C ARG A 11 2.93 -20.45 -17.74
N ARG A 12 3.72 -21.48 -18.13
CA ARG A 12 4.12 -22.57 -17.22
C ARG A 12 4.94 -22.05 -16.04
N GLU A 13 5.81 -21.10 -16.29
CA GLU A 13 6.68 -20.53 -15.27
C GLU A 13 5.88 -19.63 -14.33
N ALA A 14 5.06 -18.72 -14.84
CA ALA A 14 4.19 -17.85 -14.05
C ALA A 14 3.22 -18.67 -13.16
N GLU A 15 2.58 -19.71 -13.72
CA GLU A 15 1.72 -20.62 -12.96
C GLU A 15 2.50 -21.37 -11.86
N SER A 16 3.73 -21.79 -12.14
CA SER A 16 4.61 -22.46 -11.17
C SER A 16 5.01 -21.53 -10.02
N PHE A 17 5.32 -20.25 -10.29
CA PHE A 17 5.55 -19.25 -9.26
C PHE A 17 4.29 -18.96 -8.45
N GLY A 18 3.16 -18.81 -9.13
CA GLY A 18 1.88 -18.55 -8.47
C GLY A 18 1.47 -19.68 -7.54
N LYS A 19 1.59 -20.95 -7.98
CA LYS A 19 1.31 -22.13 -7.17
C LYS A 19 2.22 -22.18 -5.94
N LEU A 20 3.53 -22.06 -6.14
CA LEU A 20 4.51 -22.08 -5.06
C LEU A 20 4.27 -20.93 -4.06
N SER A 21 3.99 -19.73 -4.53
CA SER A 21 3.69 -18.58 -3.66
C SER A 21 2.45 -18.82 -2.80
N ARG A 22 1.39 -19.40 -3.37
CA ARG A 22 0.16 -19.73 -2.63
C ARG A 22 0.40 -20.81 -1.57
N GLU A 23 1.11 -21.87 -1.91
CA GLU A 23 1.44 -22.97 -0.98
C GLU A 23 2.31 -22.47 0.18
N LEU A 24 3.34 -21.68 -0.12
CA LEU A 24 4.22 -21.12 0.90
C LEU A 24 3.52 -20.06 1.76
N PHE A 25 2.68 -19.23 1.17
CA PHE A 25 1.95 -18.21 1.92
C PHE A 25 0.97 -18.85 2.92
N ALA A 26 0.21 -19.88 2.50
CA ALA A 26 -0.69 -20.62 3.39
C ALA A 26 0.04 -21.30 4.55
N TYR A 27 1.33 -21.65 4.38
CA TYR A 27 2.15 -22.19 5.48
C TYR A 27 2.67 -21.08 6.42
N LEU A 28 2.90 -19.86 5.90
CA LEU A 28 3.54 -18.77 6.64
C LEU A 28 2.54 -17.85 7.35
N SER A 29 1.29 -17.77 6.90
CA SER A 29 0.30 -16.82 7.40
C SER A 29 -1.12 -17.39 7.27
N GLU A 30 -1.98 -17.05 8.22
CA GLU A 30 -3.43 -17.33 8.19
C GLU A 30 -4.22 -16.23 7.47
N GLU A 31 -3.55 -15.18 6.99
CA GLU A 31 -4.20 -14.09 6.28
C GLU A 31 -4.77 -14.53 4.93
N GLU A 32 -5.84 -13.86 4.50
CA GLU A 32 -6.37 -14.04 3.14
C GLU A 32 -5.32 -13.60 2.11
N PHE A 33 -5.01 -14.50 1.17
CA PHE A 33 -4.02 -14.26 0.11
C PHE A 33 -4.67 -14.19 -1.26
N LYS A 34 -4.63 -13.02 -1.85
CA LYS A 34 -5.14 -12.77 -3.20
C LYS A 34 -3.99 -12.75 -4.19
N LEU A 35 -3.99 -13.71 -5.12
CA LEU A 35 -2.94 -13.86 -6.11
C LEU A 35 -3.47 -13.62 -7.53
N HIS A 36 -2.81 -12.72 -8.25
CA HIS A 36 -3.05 -12.44 -9.66
C HIS A 36 -1.85 -12.91 -10.48
N CYS A 37 -2.08 -13.77 -11.47
CA CYS A 37 -1.05 -14.25 -12.39
C CYS A 37 -1.33 -13.71 -13.80
N PHE A 38 -0.35 -13.05 -14.37
CA PHE A 38 -0.37 -12.51 -15.73
C PHE A 38 0.76 -13.11 -16.54
N PHE A 39 0.50 -13.32 -17.82
CA PHE A 39 1.43 -13.97 -18.75
C PHE A 39 1.98 -12.99 -19.79
N THR A 40 1.40 -11.79 -19.82
CA THR A 40 1.76 -10.72 -20.74
C THR A 40 1.86 -9.38 -20.00
N LEU A 41 2.73 -8.50 -20.49
CA LEU A 41 2.82 -7.13 -19.98
C LEU A 41 1.51 -6.36 -20.17
N GLN A 42 0.78 -6.61 -21.26
CA GLN A 42 -0.48 -5.91 -21.55
C GLN A 42 -1.56 -6.20 -20.50
N GLU A 43 -1.69 -7.45 -20.04
CA GLU A 43 -2.61 -7.80 -18.95
C GLU A 43 -2.21 -7.12 -17.65
N THR A 44 -0.91 -7.07 -17.38
CA THR A 44 -0.35 -6.44 -16.19
C THR A 44 -0.62 -4.92 -16.20
N TRP A 45 -0.43 -4.24 -17.32
CA TRP A 45 -0.73 -2.81 -17.45
C TRP A 45 -2.21 -2.53 -17.20
N LYS A 46 -3.12 -3.31 -17.79
CA LYS A 46 -4.56 -3.20 -17.53
C LYS A 46 -4.91 -3.38 -16.04
N PHE A 47 -4.26 -4.33 -15.37
CA PHE A 47 -4.47 -4.53 -13.94
C PHE A 47 -4.01 -3.31 -13.13
N LEU A 48 -2.85 -2.74 -13.43
CA LEU A 48 -2.35 -1.54 -12.74
C LEU A 48 -3.27 -0.33 -12.93
N GLU A 49 -3.90 -0.18 -14.09
CA GLU A 49 -4.88 0.87 -14.38
C GLU A 49 -6.12 0.80 -13.48
N THR A 50 -6.46 -0.39 -12.95
CA THR A 50 -7.60 -0.54 -12.03
C THR A 50 -7.35 0.09 -10.66
N GLY A 51 -6.11 0.43 -10.32
CA GLY A 51 -5.74 0.92 -9.00
C GLY A 51 -5.94 -0.11 -7.87
N ALA A 52 -5.99 -1.41 -8.22
CA ALA A 52 -6.14 -2.48 -7.24
C ALA A 52 -4.99 -2.47 -6.22
N LEU A 53 -5.28 -2.91 -5.00
CA LEU A 53 -4.23 -3.06 -3.96
C LEU A 53 -3.16 -4.03 -4.42
N LEU A 54 -1.91 -3.68 -4.13
CA LEU A 54 -0.76 -4.51 -4.43
C LEU A 54 0.28 -4.37 -3.31
N ASP A 55 0.52 -5.46 -2.60
CA ASP A 55 1.49 -5.52 -1.51
C ASP A 55 2.80 -6.15 -1.99
N MET A 56 2.72 -7.12 -2.90
CA MET A 56 3.87 -7.85 -3.43
C MET A 56 3.76 -8.02 -4.95
N ALA A 57 4.88 -8.01 -5.64
CA ALA A 57 4.92 -8.37 -7.05
C ALA A 57 6.16 -9.20 -7.38
N CYS A 58 5.96 -10.27 -8.17
CA CYS A 58 7.02 -11.08 -8.75
C CYS A 58 7.05 -10.80 -10.26
N ILE A 59 8.13 -10.20 -10.74
CA ILE A 59 8.24 -9.74 -12.11
C ILE A 59 9.41 -10.42 -12.81
N GLY A 60 9.14 -11.06 -13.96
CA GLY A 60 10.17 -11.54 -14.86
C GLY A 60 10.83 -10.36 -15.59
N VAL A 61 12.15 -10.33 -15.66
CA VAL A 61 12.92 -9.26 -16.31
C VAL A 61 13.74 -9.89 -17.43
N THR A 62 13.25 -9.75 -18.65
CA THR A 62 13.89 -10.25 -19.87
C THR A 62 14.35 -9.12 -20.79
N GLY A 63 13.98 -7.86 -20.51
CA GLY A 63 14.38 -6.70 -21.29
C GLY A 63 13.87 -5.37 -20.74
N GLN A 64 13.90 -4.36 -21.58
CA GLN A 64 13.62 -2.97 -21.21
C GLN A 64 12.15 -2.70 -20.87
N GLU A 65 11.21 -3.44 -21.45
CA GLU A 65 9.78 -3.21 -21.22
C GLU A 65 9.38 -3.62 -19.80
N GLU A 66 9.95 -4.71 -19.27
CA GLU A 66 9.73 -5.12 -17.88
C GLU A 66 10.37 -4.13 -16.90
N ILE A 67 11.51 -3.53 -17.26
CA ILE A 67 12.15 -2.48 -16.44
C ILE A 67 11.27 -1.22 -16.39
N LYS A 68 10.63 -0.83 -17.48
CA LYS A 68 9.64 0.25 -17.50
C LYS A 68 8.45 -0.07 -16.60
N LEU A 69 7.95 -1.31 -16.66
CA LEU A 69 6.87 -1.80 -15.80
C LEU A 69 7.26 -1.71 -14.32
N LEU A 70 8.48 -2.14 -13.93
CA LEU A 70 8.97 -2.06 -12.56
C LEU A 70 8.98 -0.62 -12.01
N ARG A 71 9.47 0.33 -12.81
CA ARG A 71 9.48 1.75 -12.45
C ARG A 71 8.07 2.31 -12.27
N GLN A 72 7.14 1.91 -13.15
CA GLN A 72 5.74 2.31 -13.01
C GLN A 72 5.07 1.70 -11.78
N ILE A 73 5.30 0.43 -11.50
CA ILE A 73 4.81 -0.23 -10.28
C ILE A 73 5.32 0.53 -9.06
N ARG A 74 6.62 0.84 -8.98
CA ARG A 74 7.20 1.57 -7.86
C ARG A 74 6.65 2.98 -7.72
N LYS A 75 6.39 3.67 -8.82
CA LYS A 75 5.79 5.01 -8.83
C LYS A 75 4.36 4.99 -8.28
N GLN A 76 3.59 3.97 -8.63
CA GLN A 76 2.19 3.83 -8.23
C GLN A 76 2.03 3.22 -6.83
N TYR A 77 2.92 2.31 -6.46
CA TYR A 77 2.92 1.57 -5.20
C TYR A 77 4.27 1.72 -4.48
N ALA A 78 4.43 2.82 -3.74
CA ALA A 78 5.71 3.17 -3.12
C ALA A 78 6.26 2.09 -2.16
N LYS A 79 5.38 1.33 -1.50
CA LYS A 79 5.72 0.30 -0.50
C LYS A 79 5.66 -1.15 -1.03
N VAL A 80 5.31 -1.37 -2.31
CA VAL A 80 5.23 -2.73 -2.86
C VAL A 80 6.57 -3.46 -2.72
N GLN A 81 6.55 -4.70 -2.26
CA GLN A 81 7.74 -5.55 -2.23
C GLN A 81 7.92 -6.25 -3.57
N LEU A 82 9.11 -6.14 -4.16
CA LEU A 82 9.42 -6.64 -5.49
C LEU A 82 10.37 -7.83 -5.42
N LEU A 83 9.93 -8.99 -5.92
CA LEU A 83 10.79 -10.11 -6.30
C LEU A 83 11.03 -10.06 -7.80
N LEU A 84 12.28 -9.97 -8.20
CA LEU A 84 12.68 -10.01 -9.62
C LEU A 84 13.15 -11.40 -10.01
N VAL A 85 12.69 -11.87 -11.15
CA VAL A 85 13.19 -13.08 -11.81
C VAL A 85 13.87 -12.64 -13.11
N ALA A 86 15.18 -12.40 -13.05
CA ALA A 86 15.88 -11.77 -14.15
C ALA A 86 16.66 -12.80 -14.99
N ASP A 87 16.65 -12.60 -16.30
CA ASP A 87 17.54 -13.33 -17.19
C ASP A 87 18.99 -12.84 -17.01
N ALA A 88 19.95 -13.78 -16.98
CA ALA A 88 21.35 -13.44 -16.80
C ALA A 88 21.96 -12.60 -17.93
N SER A 89 21.28 -12.51 -19.08
CA SER A 89 21.67 -11.65 -20.20
C SER A 89 21.34 -10.16 -19.97
N VAL A 90 20.43 -9.85 -19.03
CA VAL A 90 20.06 -8.46 -18.68
C VAL A 90 20.95 -7.97 -17.55
N SER A 91 21.65 -6.87 -17.78
CA SER A 91 22.55 -6.30 -16.77
C SER A 91 21.82 -5.95 -15.47
N PRO A 92 22.25 -6.44 -14.29
CA PRO A 92 21.67 -6.07 -13.01
C PRO A 92 21.67 -4.55 -12.75
N MET A 93 22.59 -3.81 -13.33
CA MET A 93 22.65 -2.35 -13.19
C MET A 93 21.43 -1.62 -13.80
N GLU A 94 20.66 -2.29 -14.65
CA GLU A 94 19.48 -1.69 -15.29
C GLU A 94 18.23 -1.78 -14.42
N TYR A 95 18.14 -2.77 -13.53
CA TYR A 95 16.97 -3.05 -12.72
C TYR A 95 17.22 -3.06 -11.20
N LEU A 96 18.48 -3.19 -10.73
CA LEU A 96 18.83 -3.01 -9.31
C LEU A 96 19.19 -1.56 -9.04
N THR A 97 18.22 -0.69 -9.21
CA THR A 97 18.38 0.78 -9.10
C THR A 97 17.54 1.34 -7.94
N PRO A 98 17.91 2.51 -7.39
CA PRO A 98 17.17 3.14 -6.29
C PRO A 98 15.70 3.46 -6.62
N ASP A 99 15.35 3.59 -7.90
CA ASP A 99 13.98 3.83 -8.37
C ASP A 99 13.17 2.53 -8.52
N VAL A 100 13.80 1.35 -8.52
CA VAL A 100 13.14 0.03 -8.51
C VAL A 100 13.05 -0.54 -7.09
N ARG A 101 14.15 -0.52 -6.34
CA ARG A 101 14.25 -1.04 -4.95
C ARG A 101 13.70 -2.46 -4.81
N ALA A 102 14.30 -3.40 -5.52
CA ALA A 102 13.93 -4.81 -5.42
C ALA A 102 14.27 -5.37 -4.02
N ALA A 103 13.33 -6.09 -3.41
CA ALA A 103 13.52 -6.78 -2.13
C ALA A 103 14.24 -8.11 -2.30
N SER A 104 14.04 -8.79 -3.43
CA SER A 104 14.67 -10.08 -3.73
C SER A 104 14.94 -10.25 -5.21
N LEU A 105 15.95 -11.05 -5.53
CA LEU A 105 16.35 -11.38 -6.91
C LEU A 105 16.59 -12.88 -7.06
N LEU A 106 16.06 -13.44 -8.15
CA LEU A 106 16.38 -14.78 -8.65
C LEU A 106 16.88 -14.66 -10.08
N LEU A 107 18.07 -15.20 -10.35
CA LEU A 107 18.65 -15.17 -11.69
C LEU A 107 18.36 -16.47 -12.45
N HIS A 108 17.90 -16.34 -13.68
CA HIS A 108 17.72 -17.45 -14.61
C HIS A 108 19.05 -17.80 -15.30
N PRO A 109 19.40 -19.10 -15.49
CA PRO A 109 18.69 -20.29 -15.04
C PRO A 109 18.86 -20.59 -13.55
N TYR A 110 17.84 -21.16 -12.92
CA TYR A 110 17.84 -21.52 -11.50
C TYR A 110 17.28 -22.93 -11.27
N GLU A 111 17.68 -23.54 -10.17
CA GLU A 111 17.15 -24.83 -9.72
C GLU A 111 15.84 -24.66 -8.92
N ALA A 112 15.00 -25.71 -8.88
CA ALA A 112 13.74 -25.72 -8.14
C ALA A 112 13.93 -25.38 -6.64
N LYS A 113 14.99 -25.94 -6.01
CA LYS A 113 15.32 -25.65 -4.60
C LYS A 113 15.72 -24.20 -4.37
N GLN A 114 16.42 -23.59 -5.32
CA GLN A 114 16.81 -22.18 -5.24
C GLN A 114 15.58 -21.28 -5.37
N LYS A 115 14.68 -21.58 -6.33
CA LYS A 115 13.41 -20.87 -6.47
C LYS A 115 12.60 -20.91 -5.18
N GLU A 116 12.39 -22.11 -4.61
CA GLU A 116 11.64 -22.26 -3.37
C GLU A 116 12.26 -21.45 -2.22
N ARG A 117 13.57 -21.52 -2.05
CA ARG A 117 14.28 -20.77 -1.01
C ARG A 117 14.10 -19.26 -1.15
N VAL A 118 14.22 -18.73 -2.37
CA VAL A 118 14.09 -17.29 -2.64
C VAL A 118 12.66 -16.83 -2.45
N VAL A 119 11.67 -17.55 -2.98
CA VAL A 119 10.25 -17.20 -2.81
C VAL A 119 9.83 -17.28 -1.33
N ARG A 120 10.27 -18.31 -0.60
CA ARG A 120 10.03 -18.45 0.83
C ARG A 120 10.64 -17.29 1.64
N GLY A 121 11.90 -16.95 1.39
CA GLY A 121 12.59 -15.84 2.02
C GLY A 121 11.91 -14.51 1.73
N PHE A 122 11.53 -14.28 0.48
CA PHE A 122 10.79 -13.08 0.06
C PHE A 122 9.44 -12.95 0.79
N LEU A 123 8.59 -13.98 0.77
CA LEU A 123 7.30 -13.95 1.45
C LEU A 123 7.44 -13.74 2.95
N LYS A 124 8.43 -14.42 3.58
CA LYS A 124 8.70 -14.26 5.02
C LYS A 124 9.11 -12.84 5.36
N SER A 125 10.06 -12.27 4.64
CA SER A 125 10.51 -10.88 4.84
C SER A 125 9.37 -9.88 4.63
N CYS A 126 8.55 -10.07 3.59
CA CYS A 126 7.39 -9.21 3.36
C CYS A 126 6.36 -9.28 4.48
N LEU A 127 6.07 -10.47 5.02
CA LEU A 127 5.16 -10.64 6.15
C LEU A 127 5.73 -10.03 7.43
N GLU A 128 7.04 -10.15 7.67
CA GLU A 128 7.72 -9.53 8.81
C GLU A 128 7.69 -7.99 8.71
N GLU A 129 7.91 -7.43 7.53
CA GLU A 129 7.79 -5.98 7.31
C GLU A 129 6.34 -5.51 7.44
N HIS A 130 5.37 -6.27 6.89
CA HIS A 130 3.94 -6.01 7.13
C HIS A 130 3.60 -6.03 8.62
N ALA A 131 4.18 -6.93 9.39
CA ALA A 131 4.01 -6.99 10.85
C ALA A 131 4.72 -5.83 11.57
N GLN A 132 5.82 -5.29 11.04
CA GLN A 132 6.58 -4.16 11.61
C GLN A 132 6.03 -2.79 11.18
N ASP A 133 5.60 -2.64 9.94
CA ASP A 133 4.91 -1.42 9.42
C ASP A 133 3.47 -1.30 9.97
N GLY A 134 2.88 -2.43 10.33
CA GLY A 134 1.63 -2.55 11.05
C GLY A 134 1.88 -3.15 12.41
N GLY A 135 2.46 -2.42 13.34
CA GLY A 135 2.51 -2.87 14.73
C GLY A 135 1.14 -3.43 15.15
N SER A 136 0.98 -4.76 15.10
CA SER A 136 -0.26 -5.55 15.17
C SER A 136 -1.05 -5.61 13.83
N GLY A 137 -0.81 -6.61 13.00
CA GLY A 137 -1.79 -7.13 12.04
C GLY A 137 -2.95 -7.77 12.80
N ASN A 138 -3.82 -6.95 13.35
CA ASN A 138 -5.13 -7.31 13.87
C ASN A 138 -6.17 -6.75 12.89
N ASP A 139 -7.39 -7.25 12.92
CA ASP A 139 -8.66 -6.69 12.38
C ASP A 139 -8.83 -5.15 12.57
N LYS A 140 -7.81 -4.46 13.09
CA LYS A 140 -7.80 -3.06 13.51
C LYS A 140 -7.39 -2.05 12.42
N ASP A 141 -6.79 -2.50 11.30
CA ASP A 141 -6.31 -1.56 10.26
C ASP A 141 -7.31 -1.37 9.12
N VAL A 142 -8.54 -1.76 9.33
CA VAL A 142 -9.62 -1.64 8.37
C VAL A 142 -10.87 -1.05 9.01
N LEU A 143 -11.56 -0.24 8.25
CA LEU A 143 -12.92 0.20 8.57
C LEU A 143 -13.90 -0.80 7.97
N VAL A 144 -14.72 -1.41 8.80
CA VAL A 144 -15.79 -2.29 8.34
C VAL A 144 -17.09 -1.50 8.28
N LEU A 145 -17.70 -1.47 7.11
CA LEU A 145 -19.02 -0.91 6.88
C LEU A 145 -20.01 -2.04 6.61
N GLU A 146 -21.01 -2.15 7.45
CA GLU A 146 -22.14 -3.05 7.22
C GLU A 146 -23.36 -2.25 6.77
N ASN A 147 -23.95 -2.66 5.66
CA ASN A 147 -25.18 -2.09 5.15
C ASN A 147 -26.10 -3.22 4.64
N ARG A 148 -27.30 -2.86 4.15
CA ARG A 148 -28.27 -3.84 3.62
C ARG A 148 -27.77 -4.62 2.39
N GLU A 149 -26.73 -4.14 1.74
CA GLU A 149 -26.14 -4.71 0.53
C GLU A 149 -24.96 -5.64 0.85
N GLY A 150 -24.52 -5.68 2.13
CA GLY A 150 -23.42 -6.53 2.59
C GLY A 150 -22.39 -5.82 3.46
N ARG A 151 -21.24 -6.47 3.62
CA ARG A 151 -20.10 -6.01 4.40
C ARG A 151 -19.01 -5.49 3.47
N THR A 152 -18.62 -4.24 3.63
CA THR A 152 -17.51 -3.62 2.90
C THR A 152 -16.36 -3.37 3.87
N VAL A 153 -15.16 -3.81 3.51
CA VAL A 153 -13.92 -3.62 4.28
C VAL A 153 -13.06 -2.59 3.56
N ILE A 154 -12.71 -1.51 4.24
CA ILE A 154 -11.92 -0.40 3.70
C ILE A 154 -10.65 -0.25 4.52
N PRO A 155 -9.45 -0.54 3.98
CA PRO A 155 -8.19 -0.29 4.66
C PRO A 155 -8.05 1.19 5.03
N TYR A 156 -7.62 1.50 6.25
CA TYR A 156 -7.44 2.90 6.69
C TYR A 156 -6.51 3.68 5.77
N ARG A 157 -5.48 3.05 5.24
CA ARG A 157 -4.55 3.65 4.28
C ARG A 157 -5.18 4.12 2.96
N GLN A 158 -6.43 3.70 2.64
CA GLN A 158 -7.16 4.15 1.45
C GLN A 158 -8.07 5.34 1.74
N ILE A 159 -8.32 5.64 3.01
CA ILE A 159 -9.23 6.70 3.41
C ILE A 159 -8.45 8.01 3.46
N TYR A 160 -8.84 8.97 2.65
CA TYR A 160 -8.24 10.31 2.61
C TYR A 160 -8.82 11.21 3.68
N TYR A 161 -10.14 11.26 3.76
CA TYR A 161 -10.85 12.03 4.77
C TYR A 161 -12.24 11.48 5.03
N ILE A 162 -12.81 11.95 6.12
CA ILE A 162 -14.15 11.65 6.57
C ILE A 162 -14.91 12.96 6.71
N GLU A 163 -16.13 12.98 6.21
CA GLU A 163 -17.01 14.14 6.25
C GLU A 163 -18.36 13.79 6.87
N VAL A 164 -18.91 14.68 7.68
CA VAL A 164 -20.30 14.59 8.15
C VAL A 164 -21.16 15.51 7.31
N ARG A 165 -22.14 14.96 6.61
CA ARG A 165 -23.20 15.67 5.90
C ARG A 165 -24.56 15.06 6.27
N GLU A 166 -25.55 15.87 6.61
CA GLU A 166 -26.94 15.45 6.86
C GLU A 166 -27.07 14.25 7.83
N ARG A 167 -26.32 14.28 8.93
CA ARG A 167 -26.26 13.19 9.94
C ARG A 167 -25.73 11.85 9.43
N ARG A 168 -25.02 11.87 8.33
CA ARG A 168 -24.31 10.70 7.77
C ARG A 168 -22.82 10.97 7.71
N ILE A 169 -22.06 9.94 7.94
CA ILE A 169 -20.62 9.93 7.69
C ILE A 169 -20.39 9.52 6.24
N PHE A 170 -19.55 10.29 5.57
CA PHE A 170 -19.02 9.98 4.24
C PHE A 170 -17.54 9.71 4.35
N ILE A 171 -17.10 8.55 3.84
CA ILE A 171 -15.71 8.09 3.88
C ILE A 171 -15.17 8.18 2.46
N ARG A 172 -14.22 9.08 2.24
CA ARG A 172 -13.63 9.34 0.92
C ARG A 172 -12.38 8.52 0.72
N ILE A 173 -12.39 7.70 -0.32
CA ILE A 173 -11.21 7.07 -0.92
C ILE A 173 -10.94 7.72 -2.29
N GLN A 174 -9.83 7.36 -2.94
CA GLN A 174 -9.38 8.07 -4.16
C GLN A 174 -10.47 8.25 -5.22
N ASN A 175 -11.19 7.18 -5.58
CA ASN A 175 -12.16 7.19 -6.68
C ASN A 175 -13.59 6.85 -6.24
N LYS A 176 -13.85 6.73 -4.93
CA LYS A 176 -15.14 6.29 -4.41
C LYS A 176 -15.45 6.94 -3.07
N GLU A 177 -16.72 7.03 -2.76
CA GLU A 177 -17.20 7.49 -1.47
C GLU A 177 -18.17 6.46 -0.89
N TYR A 178 -18.00 6.13 0.38
CA TYR A 178 -18.92 5.27 1.13
C TYR A 178 -19.67 6.10 2.15
N SER A 179 -20.86 5.68 2.55
CA SER A 179 -21.59 6.39 3.60
C SER A 179 -22.29 5.45 4.57
N ARG A 180 -22.36 5.89 5.84
CA ARG A 180 -23.17 5.25 6.89
C ARG A 180 -23.79 6.28 7.82
N TYR A 181 -24.84 5.88 8.54
CA TYR A 181 -25.38 6.70 9.63
C TYR A 181 -24.47 6.57 10.85
N ASP A 182 -23.82 7.67 11.24
CA ASP A 182 -22.94 7.75 12.39
C ASP A 182 -22.64 9.21 12.76
N SER A 183 -22.02 9.45 13.94
CA SER A 183 -21.47 10.74 14.34
C SER A 183 -19.96 10.80 14.13
N MET A 184 -19.39 12.01 14.00
CA MET A 184 -17.94 12.20 13.89
C MET A 184 -17.21 11.69 15.14
N GLU A 185 -17.78 11.94 16.32
CA GLU A 185 -17.23 11.52 17.60
C GLU A 185 -17.13 10.00 17.71
N HIS A 186 -18.22 9.30 17.39
CA HIS A 186 -18.26 7.84 17.43
C HIS A 186 -17.33 7.23 16.38
N MET A 187 -17.32 7.79 15.16
CA MET A 187 -16.42 7.34 14.10
C MET A 187 -14.96 7.49 14.51
N LEU A 188 -14.54 8.65 15.00
CA LEU A 188 -13.15 8.89 15.43
C LEU A 188 -12.74 8.01 16.61
N GLY A 189 -13.67 7.66 17.49
CA GLY A 189 -13.40 6.71 18.58
C GLY A 189 -13.11 5.27 18.12
N GLN A 190 -13.45 4.91 16.88
CA GLN A 190 -13.18 3.61 16.26
C GLN A 190 -11.95 3.63 15.37
N LEU A 191 -11.46 4.81 15.01
CA LEU A 191 -10.34 4.98 14.07
C LEU A 191 -9.03 5.19 14.82
N PRO A 192 -7.89 4.79 14.23
CA PRO A 192 -6.57 5.04 14.80
C PRO A 192 -6.22 6.54 14.79
N ASP A 193 -5.23 6.92 15.60
CA ASP A 193 -4.77 8.31 15.78
C ASP A 193 -4.22 9.00 14.51
N ILE A 194 -4.06 8.23 13.42
CA ILE A 194 -3.72 8.80 12.12
C ILE A 194 -4.83 9.67 11.53
N PHE A 195 -6.07 9.53 12.04
CA PHE A 195 -7.20 10.37 11.62
C PHE A 195 -7.33 11.58 12.53
N VAL A 196 -7.01 12.75 11.99
CA VAL A 196 -6.98 14.02 12.74
C VAL A 196 -8.18 14.88 12.40
N ARG A 197 -8.94 15.25 13.41
CA ARG A 197 -10.07 16.19 13.24
C ARG A 197 -9.55 17.58 12.91
N CYS A 198 -10.00 18.16 11.80
CA CYS A 198 -9.61 19.49 11.33
C CYS A 198 -10.79 20.47 11.26
N HIS A 199 -12.00 19.98 11.36
CA HIS A 199 -13.24 20.78 11.32
C HIS A 199 -14.34 20.06 12.11
N ARG A 200 -15.42 20.80 12.50
CA ARG A 200 -16.58 20.14 13.14
C ARG A 200 -17.16 18.99 12.31
N SER A 201 -17.04 19.06 10.97
CA SER A 201 -17.58 18.09 10.03
C SER A 201 -16.50 17.35 9.23
N PHE A 202 -15.19 17.54 9.50
CA PHE A 202 -14.11 16.87 8.75
C PHE A 202 -13.02 16.33 9.65
N ALA A 203 -12.56 15.14 9.31
CA ALA A 203 -11.31 14.55 9.79
C ALA A 203 -10.54 13.99 8.61
N PHE A 204 -9.23 14.13 8.60
CA PHE A 204 -8.38 13.65 7.50
C PHE A 204 -7.36 12.66 7.99
N ASN A 205 -6.88 11.82 7.09
CA ASN A 205 -5.81 10.88 7.35
C ASN A 205 -4.45 11.56 7.15
N MET A 206 -3.65 11.58 8.20
CA MET A 206 -2.30 12.16 8.20
C MET A 206 -1.35 11.50 7.20
N GLN A 207 -1.60 10.25 6.80
CA GLN A 207 -0.76 9.55 5.82
C GLN A 207 -0.84 10.18 4.43
N HIS A 208 -1.99 10.79 4.11
CA HIS A 208 -2.24 11.46 2.83
C HIS A 208 -2.01 12.97 2.88
N LEU A 209 -1.50 13.49 4.01
CA LEU A 209 -1.26 14.93 4.15
C LEU A 209 -0.14 15.40 3.22
N GLU A 210 -0.46 16.29 2.30
CA GLU A 210 0.51 16.98 1.44
C GLU A 210 1.00 18.28 2.09
N ARG A 211 0.07 19.16 2.51
CA ARG A 211 0.40 20.44 3.15
C ARG A 211 -0.78 21.04 3.91
N VAL A 212 -0.47 21.91 4.85
CA VAL A 212 -1.49 22.73 5.57
C VAL A 212 -1.23 24.21 5.30
N ARG A 213 -2.24 24.94 4.82
CA ARG A 213 -2.20 26.39 4.67
C ARG A 213 -3.09 27.06 5.70
N LEU A 214 -2.48 27.53 6.76
CA LEU A 214 -3.19 28.16 7.88
C LEU A 214 -3.86 29.49 7.51
N SER A 215 -3.31 30.23 6.53
CA SER A 215 -3.88 31.46 5.98
C SER A 215 -5.15 31.21 5.18
N GLU A 216 -5.22 30.07 4.51
CA GLU A 216 -6.36 29.66 3.68
C GLU A 216 -7.36 28.81 4.46
N ASN A 217 -7.06 28.47 5.72
CA ASN A 217 -7.86 27.56 6.53
C ASN A 217 -8.13 26.21 5.82
N THR A 218 -7.11 25.64 5.20
CA THR A 218 -7.23 24.46 4.33
C THR A 218 -6.12 23.46 4.60
N VAL A 219 -6.49 22.17 4.65
CA VAL A 219 -5.59 21.01 4.63
C VAL A 219 -5.65 20.43 3.23
N TYR A 220 -4.50 20.32 2.57
CA TYR A 220 -4.34 19.72 1.24
C TYR A 220 -3.84 18.30 1.40
N LEU A 221 -4.48 17.40 0.69
CA LEU A 221 -4.20 15.97 0.66
C LEU A 221 -3.74 15.57 -0.75
N GLU A 222 -3.09 14.43 -0.85
CA GLU A 222 -2.68 13.84 -2.13
C GLU A 222 -3.83 13.82 -3.15
N HIS A 223 -3.47 13.74 -4.42
CA HIS A 223 -4.41 13.73 -5.56
C HIS A 223 -5.32 14.97 -5.64
N GLY A 224 -4.84 16.11 -5.14
CA GLY A 224 -5.55 17.39 -5.24
C GLY A 224 -6.79 17.51 -4.35
N MET A 225 -6.95 16.62 -3.39
CA MET A 225 -8.05 16.72 -2.42
C MET A 225 -7.76 17.80 -1.38
N ALA A 226 -8.80 18.44 -0.87
CA ALA A 226 -8.66 19.47 0.16
C ALA A 226 -9.84 19.42 1.13
N VAL A 227 -9.57 19.67 2.42
CA VAL A 227 -10.60 19.75 3.47
C VAL A 227 -10.43 21.03 4.28
N PRO A 228 -11.54 21.62 4.80
CA PRO A 228 -11.49 22.85 5.58
C PRO A 228 -10.83 22.64 6.95
N LEU A 229 -10.09 23.64 7.41
CA LEU A 229 -9.47 23.70 8.72
C LEU A 229 -10.11 24.80 9.56
N SER A 230 -10.88 24.47 10.59
CA SER A 230 -11.46 25.48 11.44
C SER A 230 -10.46 25.98 12.50
N ARG A 231 -10.68 27.20 12.99
CA ARG A 231 -9.78 27.88 13.96
C ARG A 231 -9.55 27.07 15.22
N SER A 232 -10.58 26.41 15.73
CA SER A 232 -10.53 25.59 16.96
C SER A 232 -9.67 24.32 16.83
N TYR A 233 -9.38 23.86 15.62
CA TYR A 233 -8.58 22.64 15.40
C TYR A 233 -7.15 22.91 14.91
N LYS A 234 -6.77 24.21 14.72
CA LYS A 234 -5.44 24.56 14.22
C LYS A 234 -4.30 24.11 15.14
N SER A 235 -4.48 24.20 16.47
CA SER A 235 -3.46 23.74 17.45
C SER A 235 -3.27 22.23 17.36
N ALA A 236 -4.36 21.46 17.40
CA ALA A 236 -4.30 20.00 17.32
C ALA A 236 -3.64 19.50 16.03
N VAL A 237 -3.99 20.11 14.88
CA VAL A 237 -3.36 19.75 13.59
C VAL A 237 -1.86 20.09 13.59
N LYS A 238 -1.45 21.23 14.17
CA LYS A 238 -0.03 21.59 14.29
C LYS A 238 0.74 20.61 15.17
N GLU A 239 0.18 20.23 16.31
CA GLU A 239 0.80 19.26 17.24
C GLU A 239 1.03 17.91 16.58
N CYS A 240 0.01 17.39 15.87
CA CYS A 240 0.14 16.14 15.10
C CYS A 240 1.23 16.23 14.03
N MET A 241 1.36 17.37 13.34
CA MET A 241 2.43 17.59 12.38
C MET A 241 3.82 17.57 13.05
N HIS A 242 4.00 18.22 14.19
CA HIS A 242 5.27 18.27 14.92
C HIS A 242 5.68 16.89 15.46
N GLY A 243 4.73 16.11 15.99
CA GLY A 243 4.99 14.73 16.44
C GLY A 243 5.53 13.83 15.32
N ARG A 244 5.04 13.98 14.11
CA ARG A 244 5.52 13.23 12.94
C ARG A 244 6.91 13.67 12.47
N TYR A 245 7.24 14.96 12.59
CA TYR A 245 8.59 15.48 12.28
C TYR A 245 9.63 15.08 13.35
N ALA A 246 9.22 14.88 14.59
CA ALA A 246 10.11 14.42 15.66
C ALA A 246 10.44 12.93 15.52
N ALA A 247 9.48 12.09 15.15
CA ALA A 247 9.69 10.66 14.91
C ALA A 247 10.59 10.36 13.69
N GLY A 248 10.60 11.24 12.68
CA GLY A 248 11.45 11.10 11.48
C GLY A 248 12.89 11.59 11.64
N ARG A 249 13.27 12.21 12.77
CA ARG A 249 14.64 12.73 12.98
C ARG A 249 15.58 11.80 13.76
N HIS A 250 15.12 10.67 14.25
CA HIS A 250 15.96 9.73 14.99
C HIS A 250 16.83 8.81 14.11
N ASP A 251 16.69 8.87 12.77
CA ASP A 251 17.46 8.02 11.85
C ASP A 251 18.55 8.76 11.04
N ALA A 252 18.84 10.01 11.38
CA ALA A 252 19.98 10.75 10.83
C ALA A 252 21.08 10.91 11.89
N GLY A 253 21.67 9.76 12.31
CA GLY A 253 22.91 9.74 13.10
C GLY A 253 24.06 10.26 12.24
N MET A 254 24.65 11.37 12.64
CA MET A 254 25.91 11.88 12.09
C MET A 254 27.05 10.89 12.32
N PRO A 255 27.95 10.72 11.34
CA PRO A 255 29.27 10.16 11.63
C PRO A 255 30.16 11.26 12.22
N GLY A 256 30.73 10.96 13.38
CA GLY A 256 31.91 11.63 13.92
C GLY A 256 33.19 11.12 13.26
#